data_e6dd2f73d885ea68f1059a8bf1fa41ce
#
_entry.id   e6dd2f73d885ea68f1059a8bf1fa41ce
#
_cell.length_a   1.000
_cell.length_b   1.000
_cell.length_c   1.000
_cell.angle_alpha   90.00
_cell.angle_beta   90.00
_cell.angle_gamma   90.00
#
_symmetry.space_group_name_H-M   'P 1'
#
loop_
_entity.id
_entity.type
_entity.pdbx_description
1 polymer ?
#
loop_
_entity_poly.entity_id
_entity_poly.type
_entity_poly.pdbx_seq_one_letter_code
_entity_poly.pdbx_strand_id
1 'polypeptide(L)'
;MKKIVFFLALIISIISCKKENEMNIEATITGLKKGTVYLQKIQDSSLVNLDSIVVDGQDTFSLSTVVDAPELFYIYVDKVDGVEYNDRITFFGEKGDLKLNTHLNKINSKVNITGSKNHRIYTEYQNSLKNINAELGKANIEFIQAQLKNNQEDIVALDKKVSSLMRSKYLRAIQ
;
A
#
# COMPACT_ATOMS: atom_id res chain seq x y z
N MET A 1 -38.45 -1.17 -39.71
CA MET A 1 -36.99 -1.13 -39.86
C MET A 1 -36.38 0.16 -39.33
N LYS A 2 -36.90 1.36 -39.62
CA LYS A 2 -36.34 2.63 -39.08
C LYS A 2 -36.31 2.75 -37.53
N LYS A 3 -37.30 2.20 -36.82
CA LYS A 3 -37.35 2.25 -35.34
C LYS A 3 -36.33 1.33 -34.67
N ILE A 4 -35.91 0.24 -35.28
CA ILE A 4 -34.91 -0.71 -34.74
C ILE A 4 -33.49 -0.11 -34.89
N VAL A 5 -33.23 0.62 -35.96
CA VAL A 5 -31.94 1.30 -36.17
C VAL A 5 -31.72 2.41 -35.15
N PHE A 6 -32.80 3.12 -34.76
CA PHE A 6 -32.73 4.18 -33.72
C PHE A 6 -32.46 3.61 -32.31
N PHE A 7 -32.99 2.44 -32.03
CA PHE A 7 -32.72 1.76 -30.74
C PHE A 7 -31.29 1.20 -30.64
N LEU A 8 -30.74 0.73 -31.76
CA LEU A 8 -29.36 0.23 -31.85
C LEU A 8 -28.33 1.37 -31.71
N ALA A 9 -28.65 2.56 -32.23
CA ALA A 9 -27.77 3.76 -32.10
C ALA A 9 -27.72 4.32 -30.68
N LEU A 10 -28.75 4.11 -29.85
CA LEU A 10 -28.77 4.57 -28.45
C LEU A 10 -27.94 3.70 -27.52
N ILE A 11 -27.68 2.44 -27.87
CA ILE A 11 -26.90 1.50 -27.03
C ILE A 11 -25.39 1.78 -27.14
N ILE A 12 -24.92 2.43 -28.22
CA ILE A 12 -23.49 2.72 -28.45
C ILE A 12 -23.01 3.92 -27.62
N SER A 13 -23.91 4.72 -27.04
CA SER A 13 -23.57 5.97 -26.32
C SER A 13 -23.09 5.76 -24.89
N ILE A 14 -23.02 4.54 -24.37
CA ILE A 14 -22.55 4.23 -23.01
C ILE A 14 -21.10 3.71 -22.99
N ILE A 15 -20.28 4.04 -23.99
CA ILE A 15 -18.83 3.85 -23.85
C ILE A 15 -18.37 4.96 -22.91
N SER A 16 -18.36 4.64 -21.61
CA SER A 16 -17.76 5.47 -20.57
C SER A 16 -16.35 5.82 -21.00
N CYS A 17 -16.11 7.10 -21.25
CA CYS A 17 -14.79 7.62 -21.54
C CYS A 17 -13.92 7.40 -20.30
N LYS A 18 -13.17 6.29 -20.23
CA LYS A 18 -12.12 6.15 -19.21
C LYS A 18 -11.13 7.29 -19.45
N LYS A 19 -10.92 8.12 -18.44
CA LYS A 19 -9.86 9.13 -18.49
C LYS A 19 -8.52 8.42 -18.65
N GLU A 20 -7.71 8.86 -19.61
CA GLU A 20 -6.51 8.17 -20.09
C GLU A 20 -5.47 7.90 -18.98
N ASN A 21 -5.49 8.68 -17.89
CA ASN A 21 -4.56 8.59 -16.77
C ASN A 21 -5.26 8.31 -15.42
N GLU A 22 -6.42 7.67 -15.42
CA GLU A 22 -7.17 7.41 -14.19
C GLU A 22 -6.73 6.08 -13.56
N MET A 23 -6.51 6.09 -12.25
CA MET A 23 -6.40 4.93 -11.39
C MET A 23 -7.74 4.73 -10.70
N ASN A 24 -8.34 3.56 -10.87
CA ASN A 24 -9.56 3.14 -10.19
C ASN A 24 -9.22 2.03 -9.20
N ILE A 25 -9.68 2.15 -7.97
CA ILE A 25 -9.43 1.18 -6.91
C ILE A 25 -10.78 0.62 -6.46
N GLU A 26 -11.02 -0.66 -6.74
CA GLU A 26 -12.09 -1.42 -6.12
C GLU A 26 -11.56 -2.02 -4.82
N ALA A 27 -12.02 -1.52 -3.68
CA ALA A 27 -11.53 -1.94 -2.37
C ALA A 27 -12.60 -2.69 -1.59
N THR A 28 -12.20 -3.82 -0.99
CA THR A 28 -13.00 -4.58 -0.04
C THR A 28 -12.28 -4.64 1.31
N ILE A 29 -12.88 -4.04 2.35
CA ILE A 29 -12.37 -4.08 3.72
C ILE A 29 -13.39 -4.85 4.58
N THR A 30 -13.23 -6.15 4.63
CA THR A 30 -14.15 -7.01 5.38
C THR A 30 -14.16 -6.64 6.87
N GLY A 31 -15.35 -6.39 7.40
CA GLY A 31 -15.56 -5.99 8.79
C GLY A 31 -15.62 -4.49 9.03
N LEU A 32 -15.34 -3.65 8.03
CA LEU A 32 -15.59 -2.22 8.10
C LEU A 32 -17.10 -1.97 7.96
N LYS A 33 -17.72 -1.47 9.01
CA LYS A 33 -19.18 -1.22 9.04
C LYS A 33 -19.52 0.26 8.89
N LYS A 34 -18.73 1.14 9.53
CA LYS A 34 -18.90 2.60 9.49
C LYS A 34 -17.56 3.28 9.56
N GLY A 35 -17.44 4.38 8.83
CA GLY A 35 -16.24 5.20 8.81
C GLY A 35 -16.11 5.97 7.52
N THR A 36 -15.02 6.69 7.38
CA THR A 36 -14.64 7.34 6.11
C THR A 36 -13.32 6.75 5.63
N VAL A 37 -13.29 6.39 4.37
CA VAL A 37 -12.06 5.90 3.72
C VAL A 37 -11.54 6.98 2.80
N TYR A 38 -10.27 7.31 2.93
CA TYR A 38 -9.58 8.32 2.13
C TYR A 38 -8.51 7.69 1.26
N LEU A 39 -8.43 8.10 0.01
CA LEU A 39 -7.28 7.90 -0.85
C LEU A 39 -6.36 9.10 -0.70
N GLN A 40 -5.11 8.88 -0.32
CA GLN A 40 -4.16 9.94 0.00
C GLN A 40 -2.84 9.74 -0.76
N LYS A 41 -2.10 10.83 -0.94
CA LYS A 41 -0.67 10.81 -1.30
C LYS A 41 0.10 11.88 -0.54
N ILE A 42 1.44 11.78 -0.56
CA ILE A 42 2.30 12.85 -0.08
C ILE A 42 2.52 13.84 -1.22
N GLN A 43 2.20 15.10 -0.96
CA GLN A 43 2.50 16.21 -1.84
C GLN A 43 3.10 17.35 -1.00
N ASP A 44 4.24 17.89 -1.44
CA ASP A 44 4.97 18.96 -0.72
C ASP A 44 5.17 18.66 0.78
N SER A 45 5.56 17.43 1.09
CA SER A 45 5.78 16.90 2.46
C SER A 45 4.51 16.80 3.33
N SER A 46 3.33 16.96 2.76
CA SER A 46 2.04 16.84 3.45
C SER A 46 1.19 15.73 2.85
N LEU A 47 0.39 15.06 3.67
CA LEU A 47 -0.63 14.13 3.19
C LEU A 47 -1.83 14.92 2.67
N VAL A 48 -2.21 14.67 1.42
CA VAL A 48 -3.39 15.26 0.78
C VAL A 48 -4.41 14.19 0.45
N ASN A 49 -5.68 14.50 0.67
CA ASN A 49 -6.80 13.65 0.27
C ASN A 49 -7.09 13.88 -1.21
N LEU A 50 -7.10 12.81 -2.00
CA LEU A 50 -7.40 12.82 -3.43
C LEU A 50 -8.85 12.44 -3.69
N ASP A 51 -9.36 11.49 -2.92
CA ASP A 51 -10.73 11.00 -2.98
C ASP A 51 -11.14 10.46 -1.60
N SER A 52 -12.45 10.35 -1.36
CA SER A 52 -12.97 9.79 -0.12
C SER A 52 -14.37 9.21 -0.29
N ILE A 53 -14.69 8.23 0.54
CA ILE A 53 -16.02 7.64 0.60
C ILE A 53 -16.45 7.38 2.04
N VAL A 54 -17.71 7.70 2.34
CA VAL A 54 -18.35 7.31 3.59
C VAL A 54 -18.88 5.89 3.45
N VAL A 55 -18.43 5.01 4.34
CA VAL A 55 -18.89 3.62 4.44
C VAL A 55 -19.97 3.54 5.49
N ASP A 56 -21.15 3.01 5.13
CA ASP A 56 -22.27 2.76 6.01
C ASP A 56 -22.92 1.41 5.69
N GLY A 57 -22.29 0.34 6.14
CA GLY A 57 -22.76 -1.04 6.02
C GLY A 57 -22.21 -1.86 4.85
N GLN A 58 -21.76 -1.20 3.74
CA GLN A 58 -21.06 -1.89 2.65
C GLN A 58 -19.59 -2.11 3.02
N ASP A 59 -19.02 -3.25 2.64
CA ASP A 59 -17.59 -3.53 2.81
C ASP A 59 -16.77 -3.41 1.51
N THR A 60 -17.46 -3.17 0.38
CA THR A 60 -16.84 -2.93 -0.94
C THR A 60 -17.22 -1.54 -1.44
N PHE A 61 -16.23 -0.80 -1.94
CA PHE A 61 -16.37 0.56 -2.44
C PHE A 61 -15.30 0.87 -3.49
N SER A 62 -15.45 2.00 -4.19
CA SER A 62 -14.51 2.44 -5.21
C SER A 62 -13.97 3.83 -4.87
N LEU A 63 -12.68 4.02 -5.15
CA LEU A 63 -11.96 5.30 -5.09
C LEU A 63 -11.23 5.50 -6.40
N SER A 64 -11.06 6.76 -6.84
CA SER A 64 -10.34 7.04 -8.08
C SER A 64 -9.50 8.31 -7.98
N THR A 65 -8.47 8.39 -8.82
CA THR A 65 -7.68 9.61 -8.99
C THR A 65 -6.92 9.61 -10.31
N VAL A 66 -6.50 10.77 -10.76
CA VAL A 66 -5.58 10.90 -11.91
C VAL A 66 -4.16 10.63 -11.44
N VAL A 67 -3.40 9.85 -12.22
CA VAL A 67 -2.02 9.45 -11.91
C VAL A 67 -1.13 9.72 -13.11
N ASP A 68 -0.19 10.63 -12.98
CA ASP A 68 0.74 10.98 -14.07
C ASP A 68 1.88 9.95 -14.20
N ALA A 69 2.33 9.40 -13.08
CA ALA A 69 3.35 8.37 -13.01
C ALA A 69 3.10 7.43 -11.83
N PRO A 70 3.64 6.19 -11.85
CA PRO A 70 3.55 5.30 -10.69
C PRO A 70 4.19 5.94 -9.45
N GLU A 71 3.41 6.04 -8.36
CA GLU A 71 3.88 6.61 -7.08
C GLU A 71 3.27 5.90 -5.87
N LEU A 72 3.70 6.25 -4.66
CA LEU A 72 3.15 5.71 -3.42
C LEU A 72 1.87 6.43 -3.04
N PHE A 73 0.82 5.64 -2.81
CA PHE A 73 -0.48 6.07 -2.32
C PHE A 73 -0.79 5.41 -0.98
N TYR A 74 -1.77 5.97 -0.29
CA TYR A 74 -2.23 5.50 1.00
C TYR A 74 -3.74 5.39 1.00
N ILE A 75 -4.27 4.28 1.51
CA ILE A 75 -5.66 4.18 1.93
C ILE A 75 -5.69 4.38 3.44
N TYR A 76 -6.35 5.43 3.90
CA TYR A 76 -6.57 5.70 5.31
C TYR A 76 -8.03 5.43 5.67
N VAL A 77 -8.24 4.66 6.74
CA VAL A 77 -9.57 4.32 7.24
C VAL A 77 -9.80 5.02 8.57
N ASP A 78 -10.65 6.04 8.56
CA ASP A 78 -11.10 6.74 9.76
C ASP A 78 -12.33 6.01 10.34
N LYS A 79 -12.10 5.26 11.41
CA LYS A 79 -13.13 4.51 12.13
C LYS A 79 -13.80 5.30 13.25
N VAL A 80 -13.42 6.57 13.44
CA VAL A 80 -13.90 7.43 14.55
C VAL A 80 -13.47 6.92 15.93
N ASP A 81 -12.40 6.11 16.01
CA ASP A 81 -11.87 5.58 17.28
C ASP A 81 -10.69 6.39 17.86
N GLY A 82 -10.27 7.46 17.15
CA GLY A 82 -9.19 8.36 17.56
C GLY A 82 -7.79 7.80 17.37
N VAL A 83 -7.61 6.63 16.74
CA VAL A 83 -6.31 6.00 16.49
C VAL A 83 -5.91 6.13 15.02
N GLU A 84 -5.13 7.14 14.68
CA GLU A 84 -4.72 7.40 13.29
C GLU A 84 -3.66 6.42 12.74
N TYR A 85 -2.78 5.88 13.59
CA TYR A 85 -1.55 5.20 13.13
C TYR A 85 -1.74 3.79 12.58
N ASN A 86 -2.82 3.11 12.93
CA ASN A 86 -2.99 1.68 12.64
C ASN A 86 -3.88 1.37 11.43
N ASP A 87 -4.43 2.37 10.78
CA ASP A 87 -5.47 2.20 9.77
C ASP A 87 -5.07 2.69 8.38
N ARG A 88 -3.77 2.62 8.07
CA ARG A 88 -3.24 3.08 6.78
C ARG A 88 -2.59 1.95 5.99
N ILE A 89 -3.01 1.78 4.75
CA ILE A 89 -2.42 0.85 3.78
C ILE A 89 -1.55 1.64 2.83
N THR A 90 -0.28 1.24 2.69
CA THR A 90 0.64 1.82 1.70
C THR A 90 0.70 0.92 0.47
N PHE A 91 0.59 1.50 -0.72
CA PHE A 91 0.69 0.77 -1.96
C PHE A 91 1.29 1.61 -3.10
N PHE A 92 1.85 0.94 -4.09
CA PHE A 92 2.25 1.57 -5.33
C PHE A 92 1.05 1.60 -6.29
N GLY A 93 0.57 2.81 -6.61
CA GLY A 93 -0.52 3.02 -7.55
C GLY A 93 0.02 3.44 -8.92
N GLU A 94 -0.74 3.11 -9.95
CA GLU A 94 -0.50 3.46 -11.34
C GLU A 94 -1.85 3.51 -12.07
N LYS A 95 -1.88 4.06 -13.27
CA LYS A 95 -3.09 4.09 -14.09
C LYS A 95 -3.67 2.69 -14.34
N GLY A 96 -4.98 2.58 -14.30
CA GLY A 96 -5.71 1.33 -14.54
C GLY A 96 -6.59 0.92 -13.38
N ASP A 97 -7.07 -0.30 -13.42
CA ASP A 97 -8.01 -0.83 -12.44
C ASP A 97 -7.26 -1.70 -11.42
N LEU A 98 -7.26 -1.28 -10.17
CA LEU A 98 -6.65 -1.97 -9.04
C LEU A 98 -7.74 -2.60 -8.17
N LYS A 99 -7.44 -3.77 -7.59
CA LYS A 99 -8.29 -4.40 -6.58
C LYS A 99 -7.51 -4.53 -5.27
N LEU A 100 -8.13 -4.07 -4.18
CA LEU A 100 -7.57 -4.12 -2.84
C LEU A 100 -8.51 -4.93 -1.94
N ASN A 101 -7.98 -5.99 -1.33
CA ASN A 101 -8.74 -6.84 -0.41
C ASN A 101 -8.01 -6.99 0.92
N THR A 102 -8.71 -6.71 2.02
CA THR A 102 -8.19 -6.88 3.37
C THR A 102 -9.30 -7.09 4.40
N HIS A 103 -8.90 -7.34 5.64
CA HIS A 103 -9.79 -7.32 6.81
C HIS A 103 -9.42 -6.15 7.72
N LEU A 104 -10.42 -5.52 8.33
CA LEU A 104 -10.23 -4.37 9.20
C LEU A 104 -9.20 -4.62 10.33
N ASN A 105 -9.24 -5.79 10.95
CA ASN A 105 -8.30 -6.18 12.02
C ASN A 105 -6.90 -6.62 11.52
N LYS A 106 -6.66 -6.59 10.20
CA LYS A 106 -5.39 -6.98 9.56
C LYS A 106 -4.93 -5.96 8.52
N ILE A 107 -5.47 -4.76 8.58
CA ILE A 107 -5.26 -3.70 7.60
C ILE A 107 -3.77 -3.37 7.38
N ASN A 108 -2.94 -3.49 8.42
CA ASN A 108 -1.51 -3.20 8.36
C ASN A 108 -0.63 -4.43 8.11
N SER A 109 -1.19 -5.65 8.06
CA SER A 109 -0.39 -6.87 8.04
C SER A 109 -0.72 -7.82 6.91
N LYS A 110 -1.95 -7.79 6.40
CA LYS A 110 -2.39 -8.72 5.36
C LYS A 110 -3.31 -8.00 4.37
N VAL A 111 -2.70 -7.35 3.40
CA VAL A 111 -3.39 -6.68 2.29
C VAL A 111 -3.03 -7.39 0.99
N ASN A 112 -4.03 -7.68 0.17
CA ASN A 112 -3.83 -8.20 -1.17
C ASN A 112 -4.22 -7.12 -2.19
N ILE A 113 -3.25 -6.66 -2.98
CA ILE A 113 -3.46 -5.67 -4.04
C ILE A 113 -3.05 -6.28 -5.37
N THR A 114 -3.95 -6.20 -6.33
CA THR A 114 -3.76 -6.69 -7.70
C THR A 114 -4.10 -5.61 -8.72
N GLY A 115 -3.68 -5.79 -9.98
CA GLY A 115 -3.90 -4.81 -11.05
C GLY A 115 -2.74 -3.83 -11.27
N SER A 116 -1.80 -3.69 -10.31
CA SER A 116 -0.61 -2.85 -10.46
C SER A 116 0.65 -3.71 -10.63
N LYS A 117 1.38 -3.49 -11.72
CA LYS A 117 2.70 -4.09 -11.94
C LYS A 117 3.73 -3.55 -10.96
N ASN A 118 3.71 -2.23 -10.72
CA ASN A 118 4.64 -1.57 -9.82
C ASN A 118 4.42 -1.98 -8.36
N HIS A 119 3.17 -2.18 -7.93
CA HIS A 119 2.89 -2.72 -6.60
C HIS A 119 3.41 -4.16 -6.44
N ARG A 120 3.30 -5.00 -7.47
CA ARG A 120 3.87 -6.36 -7.45
C ARG A 120 5.39 -6.32 -7.25
N ILE A 121 6.11 -5.50 -8.02
CA ILE A 121 7.56 -5.31 -7.89
C ILE A 121 7.91 -4.79 -6.48
N TYR A 122 7.16 -3.81 -5.98
CA TYR A 122 7.32 -3.30 -4.62
C TYR A 122 7.16 -4.38 -3.55
N THR A 123 6.14 -5.23 -3.69
CA THR A 123 5.88 -6.35 -2.77
C THR A 123 7.00 -7.40 -2.84
N GLU A 124 7.47 -7.74 -4.04
CA GLU A 124 8.61 -8.65 -4.23
C GLU A 124 9.88 -8.11 -3.56
N TYR A 125 10.15 -6.81 -3.73
CA TYR A 125 11.25 -6.12 -3.06
C TYR A 125 11.11 -6.17 -1.53
N GLN A 126 9.95 -5.80 -0.98
CA GLN A 126 9.69 -5.85 0.47
C GLN A 126 9.88 -7.28 1.02
N ASN A 127 9.38 -8.28 0.32
CA ASN A 127 9.55 -9.68 0.71
C ASN A 127 11.03 -10.11 0.67
N SER A 128 11.80 -9.62 -0.31
CA SER A 128 13.24 -9.90 -0.40
C SER A 128 14.05 -9.34 0.78
N LEU A 129 13.57 -8.25 1.38
CA LEU A 129 14.19 -7.62 2.55
C LEU A 129 13.74 -8.21 3.89
N LYS A 130 12.66 -8.98 3.91
CA LYS A 130 12.04 -9.44 5.17
C LYS A 130 13.01 -10.20 6.06
N ASN A 131 13.77 -11.14 5.50
CA ASN A 131 14.73 -11.94 6.25
C ASN A 131 15.91 -11.09 6.74
N ILE A 132 16.44 -10.22 5.86
CA ILE A 132 17.54 -9.32 6.23
C ILE A 132 17.11 -8.37 7.37
N ASN A 133 15.90 -7.81 7.31
CA ASN A 133 15.38 -6.95 8.35
C ASN A 133 15.17 -7.70 9.68
N ALA A 134 14.71 -8.96 9.64
CA ALA A 134 14.57 -9.80 10.83
C ALA A 134 15.93 -10.12 11.47
N GLU A 135 16.94 -10.44 10.67
CA GLU A 135 18.30 -10.69 11.15
C GLU A 135 18.96 -9.41 11.70
N LEU A 136 18.76 -8.26 11.06
CA LEU A 136 19.21 -6.96 11.57
C LEU A 136 18.58 -6.66 12.93
N GLY A 137 17.27 -6.88 13.07
CA GLY A 137 16.58 -6.69 14.35
C GLY A 137 17.18 -7.54 15.47
N LYS A 138 17.44 -8.83 15.21
CA LYS A 138 18.09 -9.73 16.18
C LYS A 138 19.51 -9.27 16.51
N ALA A 139 20.32 -8.98 15.49
CA ALA A 139 21.71 -8.57 15.68
C ALA A 139 21.82 -7.25 16.48
N ASN A 140 20.90 -6.31 16.27
CA ASN A 140 20.84 -5.06 17.03
C ASN A 140 20.49 -5.30 18.52
N ILE A 141 19.55 -6.20 18.80
CA ILE A 141 19.21 -6.56 20.19
C ILE A 141 20.40 -7.22 20.87
N GLU A 142 21.06 -8.19 20.22
CA GLU A 142 22.26 -8.86 20.71
C GLU A 142 23.40 -7.86 20.95
N PHE A 143 23.59 -6.89 20.06
CA PHE A 143 24.60 -5.83 20.18
C PHE A 143 24.36 -4.95 21.43
N ILE A 144 23.12 -4.52 21.65
CA ILE A 144 22.77 -3.76 22.85
C ILE A 144 23.02 -4.57 24.13
N GLN A 145 22.69 -5.87 24.11
CA GLN A 145 22.95 -6.75 25.26
C GLN A 145 24.45 -6.95 25.54
N ALA A 146 25.27 -7.06 24.49
CA ALA A 146 26.73 -7.15 24.62
C ALA A 146 27.33 -5.85 25.19
N GLN A 147 26.83 -4.69 24.78
CA GLN A 147 27.22 -3.40 25.36
C GLN A 147 26.87 -3.30 26.85
N LEU A 148 25.65 -3.70 27.24
CA LEU A 148 25.23 -3.69 28.65
C LEU A 148 26.08 -4.61 29.52
N LYS A 149 26.61 -5.71 28.96
CA LYS A 149 27.51 -6.66 29.64
C LYS A 149 28.98 -6.30 29.54
N ASN A 150 29.35 -5.20 28.86
CA ASN A 150 30.74 -4.82 28.54
C ASN A 150 31.55 -5.94 27.87
N ASN A 151 30.90 -6.81 27.08
CA ASN A 151 31.57 -7.89 26.34
C ASN A 151 32.13 -7.36 25.01
N GLN A 152 33.41 -6.98 25.04
CA GLN A 152 34.07 -6.32 23.91
C GLN A 152 34.20 -7.22 22.67
N GLU A 153 34.36 -8.53 22.88
CA GLU A 153 34.47 -9.52 21.76
C GLU A 153 33.15 -9.60 20.99
N ASP A 154 32.05 -9.77 21.70
CA ASP A 154 30.70 -9.81 21.09
C ASP A 154 30.34 -8.49 20.43
N ILE A 155 30.68 -7.33 21.03
CA ILE A 155 30.44 -6.00 20.44
C ILE A 155 31.09 -5.91 19.05
N VAL A 156 32.38 -6.28 18.92
CA VAL A 156 33.10 -6.21 17.64
C VAL A 156 32.53 -7.20 16.61
N ALA A 157 32.18 -8.41 17.03
CA ALA A 157 31.62 -9.42 16.15
C ALA A 157 30.23 -8.99 15.62
N LEU A 158 29.39 -8.46 16.49
CA LEU A 158 28.03 -8.02 16.14
C LEU A 158 28.05 -6.74 15.29
N ASP A 159 28.96 -5.82 15.52
CA ASP A 159 29.13 -4.63 14.66
C ASP A 159 29.45 -5.05 13.20
N LYS A 160 30.37 -6.00 13.02
CA LYS A 160 30.68 -6.57 11.69
C LYS A 160 29.46 -7.23 11.05
N LYS A 161 28.67 -7.98 11.84
CA LYS A 161 27.46 -8.65 11.38
C LYS A 161 26.41 -7.64 10.92
N VAL A 162 26.14 -6.62 11.73
CA VAL A 162 25.20 -5.53 11.38
C VAL A 162 25.63 -4.81 10.11
N SER A 163 26.91 -4.44 10.02
CA SER A 163 27.47 -3.78 8.83
C SER A 163 27.33 -4.63 7.56
N SER A 164 27.57 -5.94 7.66
CA SER A 164 27.39 -6.89 6.54
C SER A 164 25.93 -7.00 6.09
N LEU A 165 24.99 -7.10 7.03
CA LEU A 165 23.56 -7.15 6.74
C LEU A 165 23.05 -5.85 6.12
N MET A 166 23.51 -4.70 6.62
CA MET A 166 23.20 -3.39 6.04
C MET A 166 23.70 -3.29 4.59
N ARG A 167 24.93 -3.74 4.33
CA ARG A 167 25.47 -3.78 2.96
C ARG A 167 24.63 -4.67 2.05
N SER A 168 24.21 -5.85 2.53
CA SER A 168 23.35 -6.77 1.78
C SER A 168 22.00 -6.16 1.45
N LYS A 169 21.42 -5.39 2.38
CA LYS A 169 20.19 -4.64 2.17
C LYS A 169 20.34 -3.58 1.07
N TYR A 170 21.44 -2.82 1.09
CA TYR A 170 21.75 -1.83 0.06
C TYR A 170 21.90 -2.44 -1.33
N LEU A 171 22.63 -3.55 -1.44
CA LEU A 171 22.85 -4.23 -2.73
C LEU A 171 21.56 -4.73 -3.36
N ARG A 172 20.56 -5.11 -2.57
CA ARG A 172 19.23 -5.52 -3.10
C ARG A 172 18.37 -4.33 -3.55
N ALA A 173 18.65 -3.12 -3.05
CA ALA A 173 17.91 -1.93 -3.45
C ALA A 173 18.32 -1.39 -4.83
N ILE A 174 19.48 -1.82 -5.36
CA ILE A 174 20.05 -1.35 -6.63
C ILE A 174 20.02 -2.41 -7.75
N GLN A 175 19.45 -3.57 -7.50
CA GLN A 175 19.15 -4.64 -8.48
C GLN A 175 17.71 -4.53 -8.98
#